data_1d9cc51031eec9cf670692b78cac0eae
#
_entry.id   1d9cc51031eec9cf670692b78cac0eae
#
_cell.length_a   1.000
_cell.length_b   1.000
_cell.length_c   1.000
_cell.angle_alpha   90.00
_cell.angle_beta   90.00
_cell.angle_gamma   90.00
#
_symmetry.space_group_name_H-M   'P 1'
#
loop_
_entity.id
_entity.type
_entity.pdbx_description
1 polymer ?
#
loop_
_entity_poly.entity_id
_entity_poly.type
_entity_poly.pdbx_seq_one_letter_code
_entity_poly.pdbx_strand_id
1 'polypeptide(L)'
;MPARTTRAGGLVVETRTAADVTAAELYLLLRLRVDVFVVEQACPYPDLDGRDLLPDTLQVWAHDGGEVLGCLRVLRAGSASPAIGRVVTAPAARGRGVAAALLEHAVGLCGPDAAIDLHAQAHLEGWYARFGFERAGDGYDEDGIPHVPMVRRPA
;
A
#
# COMPACT_ATOMS: atom_id res chain seq x y z
N MET A 1 13.08 11.61 1.28
CA MET A 1 11.82 12.40 1.26
C MET A 1 11.43 12.71 2.69
N PRO A 2 11.12 13.94 3.00
CA PRO A 2 10.73 14.30 4.36
C PRO A 2 9.36 13.69 4.72
N ALA A 3 9.14 13.54 6.02
CA ALA A 3 7.83 13.16 6.55
C ALA A 3 6.76 14.14 6.04
N ARG A 4 5.63 13.61 5.59
CA ARG A 4 4.52 14.42 5.06
C ARG A 4 3.21 14.04 5.71
N THR A 5 2.42 15.07 5.97
CA THR A 5 1.02 14.92 6.37
C THR A 5 0.16 15.63 5.34
N THR A 6 -0.82 14.95 4.79
CA THR A 6 -1.75 15.51 3.78
C THR A 6 -3.18 15.22 4.22
N ARG A 7 -4.09 16.16 3.95
CA ARG A 7 -5.51 15.97 4.23
C ARG A 7 -6.27 15.73 2.92
N ALA A 8 -7.16 14.75 2.94
CA ALA A 8 -7.99 14.39 1.80
C ALA A 8 -9.38 13.95 2.30
N GLY A 9 -10.42 14.76 2.05
CA GLY A 9 -11.80 14.38 2.32
C GLY A 9 -12.10 13.95 3.77
N GLY A 10 -11.53 14.62 4.76
CA GLY A 10 -11.68 14.28 6.18
C GLY A 10 -10.67 13.24 6.68
N LEU A 11 -9.90 12.62 5.79
CA LEU A 11 -8.81 11.73 6.13
C LEU A 11 -7.50 12.51 6.25
N VAL A 12 -6.65 12.08 7.18
CA VAL A 12 -5.26 12.52 7.27
C VAL A 12 -4.39 11.40 6.72
N VAL A 13 -3.54 11.71 5.74
CA VAL A 13 -2.62 10.74 5.16
C VAL A 13 -1.20 11.09 5.59
N GLU A 14 -0.55 10.14 6.25
CA GLU A 14 0.81 10.26 6.74
C GLU A 14 1.75 9.49 5.82
N THR A 15 2.94 10.05 5.56
CA THR A 15 4.02 9.41 4.80
C THR A 15 5.31 9.48 5.61
N ARG A 16 5.95 8.34 5.83
CA ARG A 16 7.20 8.26 6.60
C ARG A 16 8.19 7.32 5.93
N THR A 17 9.47 7.68 5.99
CA THR A 17 10.58 6.76 5.68
C THR A 17 10.85 5.86 6.89
N ALA A 18 11.70 4.84 6.72
CA ALA A 18 12.13 4.00 7.83
C ALA A 18 12.85 4.80 8.94
N ALA A 19 13.55 5.87 8.57
CA ALA A 19 14.24 6.74 9.53
C ALA A 19 13.25 7.63 10.32
N ASP A 20 12.11 7.97 9.73
CA ASP A 20 11.15 8.91 10.31
C ASP A 20 9.98 8.25 11.04
N VAL A 21 9.61 7.02 10.63
CA VAL A 21 8.51 6.30 11.27
C VAL A 21 8.92 5.91 12.70
N THR A 22 8.04 6.18 13.66
CA THR A 22 8.29 5.77 15.04
C THR A 22 7.97 4.28 15.22
N ALA A 23 8.55 3.67 16.25
CA ALA A 23 8.24 2.28 16.59
C ALA A 23 6.75 2.07 16.88
N ALA A 24 6.11 3.04 17.55
CA ALA A 24 4.67 2.99 17.84
C ALA A 24 3.83 3.06 16.56
N GLU A 25 4.18 3.97 15.65
CA GLU A 25 3.51 4.08 14.35
C GLU A 25 3.65 2.77 13.56
N LEU A 26 4.88 2.29 13.40
CA LEU A 26 5.13 1.07 12.64
C LEU A 26 4.42 -0.14 13.24
N TYR A 27 4.41 -0.25 14.57
CA TYR A 27 3.69 -1.34 15.25
C TYR A 27 2.20 -1.38 14.87
N LEU A 28 1.53 -0.23 14.85
CA LEU A 28 0.11 -0.15 14.48
C LEU A 28 -0.13 -0.53 13.02
N LEU A 29 0.77 -0.13 12.12
CA LEU A 29 0.68 -0.50 10.70
C LEU A 29 0.87 -2.01 10.51
N LEU A 30 1.88 -2.59 11.13
CA LEU A 30 2.15 -4.03 11.04
C LEU A 30 1.03 -4.85 11.68
N ARG A 31 0.48 -4.39 12.80
CA ARG A 31 -0.67 -5.03 13.44
C ARG A 31 -1.87 -5.09 12.50
N LEU A 32 -2.22 -3.98 11.85
CA LEU A 32 -3.32 -3.97 10.88
C LEU A 32 -3.07 -4.95 9.73
N ARG A 33 -1.85 -4.96 9.19
CA ARG A 33 -1.48 -5.87 8.11
C ARG A 33 -1.64 -7.33 8.52
N VAL A 34 -1.15 -7.70 9.69
CA VAL A 34 -1.25 -9.08 10.21
C VAL A 34 -2.71 -9.44 10.48
N ASP A 35 -3.48 -8.55 11.10
CA ASP A 35 -4.89 -8.80 11.42
C ASP A 35 -5.71 -9.10 10.16
N VAL A 36 -5.44 -8.44 9.04
CA VAL A 36 -6.18 -8.64 7.78
C VAL A 36 -5.55 -9.73 6.93
N PHE A 37 -4.27 -9.59 6.57
CA PHE A 37 -3.63 -10.50 5.60
C PHE A 37 -3.41 -11.90 6.15
N VAL A 38 -3.11 -12.02 7.43
CA VAL A 38 -2.82 -13.33 8.04
C VAL A 38 -4.05 -13.89 8.76
N VAL A 39 -4.66 -13.12 9.64
CA VAL A 39 -5.76 -13.63 10.49
C VAL A 39 -7.08 -13.67 9.72
N GLU A 40 -7.56 -12.55 9.20
CA GLU A 40 -8.86 -12.49 8.50
C GLU A 40 -8.85 -13.34 7.23
N GLN A 41 -7.80 -13.26 6.42
CA GLN A 41 -7.68 -14.03 5.17
C GLN A 41 -7.27 -15.48 5.41
N ALA A 42 -7.01 -15.86 6.66
CA ALA A 42 -6.58 -17.21 7.05
C ALA A 42 -5.38 -17.69 6.19
N CYS A 43 -4.41 -16.81 5.99
CA CYS A 43 -3.25 -17.04 5.13
C CYS A 43 -1.96 -16.93 5.95
N PRO A 44 -1.40 -18.03 6.45
CA PRO A 44 -0.13 -18.01 7.18
C PRO A 44 1.04 -17.80 6.21
N TYR A 45 1.52 -16.56 6.12
CA TYR A 45 2.66 -16.20 5.30
C TYR A 45 3.49 -15.13 6.02
N PRO A 46 4.77 -14.93 5.62
CA PRO A 46 5.64 -13.94 6.28
C PRO A 46 5.33 -12.52 5.79
N ASP A 47 4.30 -11.90 6.34
CA ASP A 47 3.94 -10.51 6.01
C ASP A 47 5.09 -9.55 6.29
N LEU A 48 5.79 -9.72 7.41
CA LEU A 48 7.01 -9.00 7.75
C LEU A 48 8.17 -9.66 7.02
N ASP A 49 8.58 -9.07 5.91
CA ASP A 49 9.56 -9.65 4.97
C ASP A 49 10.93 -8.95 4.99
N GLY A 50 11.15 -8.04 5.96
CA GLY A 50 12.39 -7.28 6.10
C GLY A 50 12.49 -6.04 5.22
N ARG A 51 11.52 -5.79 4.35
CA ARG A 51 11.57 -4.67 3.40
C ARG A 51 11.03 -3.36 3.98
N ASP A 52 10.31 -3.41 5.08
CA ASP A 52 9.73 -2.22 5.70
C ASP A 52 10.78 -1.24 6.25
N LEU A 53 11.97 -1.74 6.56
CA LEU A 53 13.04 -0.93 7.13
C LEU A 53 14.10 -0.51 6.12
N LEU A 54 13.92 -0.79 4.83
CA LEU A 54 14.86 -0.33 3.80
C LEU A 54 14.80 1.20 3.68
N PRO A 55 15.94 1.86 3.40
CA PRO A 55 16.00 3.33 3.37
C PRO A 55 15.05 3.98 2.35
N ASP A 56 14.76 3.29 1.26
CA ASP A 56 13.89 3.77 0.18
C ASP A 56 12.45 3.23 0.26
N THR A 57 12.07 2.64 1.38
CA THR A 57 10.68 2.25 1.62
C THR A 57 9.91 3.40 2.28
N LEU A 58 8.71 3.68 1.75
CA LEU A 58 7.78 4.61 2.37
C LEU A 58 6.62 3.84 3.00
N GLN A 59 6.29 4.19 4.24
CA GLN A 59 5.04 3.79 4.88
C GLN A 59 4.03 4.90 4.67
N VAL A 60 2.84 4.56 4.19
CA VAL A 60 1.76 5.50 3.92
C VAL A 60 0.50 4.97 4.60
N TRP A 61 -0.14 5.79 5.43
CA TRP A 61 -1.36 5.37 6.11
C TRP A 61 -2.34 6.52 6.28
N ALA A 62 -3.59 6.16 6.48
CA ALA A 62 -4.68 7.09 6.68
C ALA A 62 -5.28 6.93 8.07
N HIS A 63 -5.66 8.06 8.68
CA HIS A 63 -6.42 8.11 9.92
C HIS A 63 -7.37 9.30 9.90
N ASP A 64 -8.28 9.35 10.84
CA ASP A 64 -9.22 10.46 11.02
C ASP A 64 -9.01 11.18 12.36
N GLY A 65 -7.82 11.06 12.93
CA GLY A 65 -7.45 11.55 14.25
C GLY A 65 -7.47 10.48 15.32
N GLY A 66 -7.94 9.28 15.00
CA GLY A 66 -7.98 8.13 15.88
C GLY A 66 -7.10 6.98 15.38
N GLU A 67 -7.71 5.81 15.21
CA GLU A 67 -7.02 4.59 14.77
C GLU A 67 -6.58 4.66 13.30
N VAL A 68 -5.62 3.82 12.93
CA VAL A 68 -5.23 3.62 11.54
C VAL A 68 -6.38 2.98 10.77
N LEU A 69 -6.84 3.65 9.73
CA LEU A 69 -7.97 3.20 8.91
C LEU A 69 -7.54 2.35 7.72
N GLY A 70 -6.30 2.52 7.28
CA GLY A 70 -5.71 1.75 6.20
C GLY A 70 -4.27 2.16 5.97
N CYS A 71 -3.52 1.34 5.25
CA CYS A 71 -2.13 1.63 4.94
C CYS A 71 -1.68 0.94 3.65
N LEU A 72 -0.53 1.34 3.18
CA LEU A 72 0.24 0.69 2.13
C LEU A 72 1.72 1.00 2.30
N ARG A 73 2.57 0.32 1.55
CA ARG A 73 3.99 0.69 1.47
C ARG A 73 4.39 0.91 0.01
N VAL A 74 5.38 1.77 -0.19
CA VAL A 74 6.03 1.98 -1.48
C VAL A 74 7.47 1.50 -1.35
N LEU A 75 7.83 0.48 -2.12
CA LEU A 75 9.21 -0.01 -2.21
C LEU A 75 9.93 0.72 -3.34
N ARG A 76 11.24 0.87 -3.22
CA ARG A 76 12.08 1.55 -4.21
C ARG A 76 11.54 2.95 -4.57
N ALA A 77 11.09 3.68 -3.57
CA ALA A 77 10.59 5.04 -3.76
C ALA A 77 11.70 5.94 -4.35
N GLY A 78 11.34 6.79 -5.30
CA GLY A 78 12.29 7.65 -5.99
C GLY A 78 13.02 6.99 -7.14
N SER A 79 12.86 5.69 -7.36
CA SER A 79 13.40 5.00 -8.54
C SER A 79 12.48 5.12 -9.76
N ALA A 80 12.94 4.66 -10.92
CA ALA A 80 12.13 4.60 -12.12
C ALA A 80 11.04 3.52 -12.08
N SER A 81 11.16 2.56 -11.17
CA SER A 81 10.21 1.44 -11.03
C SER A 81 9.89 1.13 -9.56
N PRO A 82 9.21 2.05 -8.87
CA PRO A 82 8.74 1.79 -7.51
C PRO A 82 7.64 0.75 -7.51
N ALA A 83 7.42 0.09 -6.36
CA ALA A 83 6.35 -0.88 -6.21
C ALA A 83 5.45 -0.50 -5.04
N ILE A 84 4.14 -0.53 -5.27
CA ILE A 84 3.13 -0.35 -4.23
C ILE A 84 2.69 -1.75 -3.77
N GLY A 85 2.62 -1.94 -2.46
CA GLY A 85 2.20 -3.22 -1.91
C GLY A 85 1.62 -3.09 -0.51
N ARG A 86 1.14 -4.22 0.01
CA ARG A 86 0.54 -4.30 1.35
C ARG A 86 -0.60 -3.28 1.52
N VAL A 87 -1.43 -3.12 0.47
CA VAL A 87 -2.60 -2.24 0.52
C VAL A 87 -3.69 -2.89 1.36
N VAL A 88 -4.08 -2.26 2.44
CA VAL A 88 -5.05 -2.81 3.38
C VAL A 88 -5.94 -1.72 3.97
N THR A 89 -7.22 -2.04 4.17
CA THR A 89 -8.18 -1.20 4.88
C THR A 89 -8.66 -1.93 6.13
N ALA A 90 -8.69 -1.25 7.26
CA ALA A 90 -9.25 -1.80 8.49
C ALA A 90 -10.72 -2.20 8.25
N PRO A 91 -11.18 -3.36 8.75
CA PRO A 91 -12.54 -3.83 8.47
C PRO A 91 -13.62 -2.79 8.76
N ALA A 92 -13.51 -2.07 9.87
CA ALA A 92 -14.49 -1.04 10.26
C ALA A 92 -14.48 0.20 9.37
N ALA A 93 -13.44 0.38 8.55
CA ALA A 93 -13.28 1.54 7.67
C ALA A 93 -13.59 1.23 6.20
N ARG A 94 -13.96 0.00 5.87
CA ARG A 94 -14.27 -0.40 4.49
C ARG A 94 -15.49 0.34 3.97
N GLY A 95 -15.50 0.64 2.67
CA GLY A 95 -16.58 1.39 2.03
C GLY A 95 -16.48 2.90 2.21
N ARG A 96 -15.41 3.43 2.83
CA ARG A 96 -15.20 4.87 3.05
C ARG A 96 -14.22 5.52 2.08
N GLY A 97 -13.73 4.78 1.07
CA GLY A 97 -12.77 5.30 0.09
C GLY A 97 -11.34 5.42 0.61
N VAL A 98 -11.00 4.75 1.70
CA VAL A 98 -9.67 4.84 2.31
C VAL A 98 -8.58 4.32 1.38
N ALA A 99 -8.77 3.13 0.81
CA ALA A 99 -7.78 2.55 -0.11
C ALA A 99 -7.59 3.39 -1.36
N ALA A 100 -8.67 3.95 -1.91
CA ALA A 100 -8.59 4.84 -3.08
C ALA A 100 -7.76 6.09 -2.77
N ALA A 101 -8.00 6.73 -1.63
CA ALA A 101 -7.24 7.90 -1.20
C ALA A 101 -5.75 7.58 -1.00
N LEU A 102 -5.45 6.44 -0.39
CA LEU A 102 -4.08 5.98 -0.20
C LEU A 102 -3.39 5.69 -1.53
N LEU A 103 -4.06 5.01 -2.44
CA LEU A 103 -3.49 4.65 -3.73
C LEU A 103 -3.21 5.89 -4.60
N GLU A 104 -4.15 6.81 -4.67
CA GLU A 104 -3.96 8.08 -5.39
C GLU A 104 -2.79 8.88 -4.81
N HIS A 105 -2.68 8.95 -3.49
CA HIS A 105 -1.56 9.61 -2.83
C HIS A 105 -0.23 8.94 -3.17
N ALA A 106 -0.17 7.60 -3.11
CA ALA A 106 1.04 6.84 -3.41
C ALA A 106 1.47 7.00 -4.87
N VAL A 107 0.54 6.98 -5.81
CA VAL A 107 0.82 7.25 -7.23
C VAL A 107 1.46 8.63 -7.41
N GLY A 108 0.92 9.64 -6.71
CA GLY A 108 1.50 10.97 -6.70
C GLY A 108 2.92 11.03 -6.14
N LEU A 109 3.20 10.26 -5.10
CA LEU A 109 4.54 10.15 -4.50
C LEU A 109 5.56 9.54 -5.46
N CYS A 110 5.14 8.59 -6.28
CA CYS A 110 6.01 7.94 -7.26
C CYS A 110 6.40 8.85 -8.41
N GLY A 111 5.57 9.85 -8.69
CA GLY A 111 5.81 10.82 -9.77
C GLY A 111 5.31 10.37 -11.15
N PRO A 112 5.23 11.31 -12.12
CA PRO A 112 4.63 11.04 -13.43
C PRO A 112 5.49 10.17 -14.35
N ASP A 113 6.78 10.10 -14.10
CA ASP A 113 7.75 9.41 -14.97
C ASP A 113 8.03 7.97 -14.53
N ALA A 114 7.49 7.54 -13.39
CA ALA A 114 7.73 6.21 -12.85
C ALA A 114 6.79 5.17 -13.46
N ALA A 115 7.33 3.98 -13.71
CA ALA A 115 6.53 2.79 -13.99
C ALA A 115 6.27 2.09 -12.64
N ILE A 116 5.03 2.12 -12.16
CA ILE A 116 4.69 1.64 -10.84
C ILE A 116 4.22 0.19 -10.92
N ASP A 117 4.92 -0.70 -10.22
CA ASP A 117 4.56 -2.12 -10.14
C ASP A 117 3.67 -2.40 -8.93
N LEU A 118 2.76 -3.34 -9.08
CA LEU A 118 2.06 -3.96 -7.96
C LEU A 118 1.61 -5.38 -8.30
N HIS A 119 1.32 -6.16 -7.27
CA HIS A 119 0.77 -7.49 -7.39
C HIS A 119 -0.59 -7.51 -6.70
N ALA A 120 -1.66 -7.50 -7.50
CA ALA A 120 -3.02 -7.43 -7.01
C ALA A 120 -3.57 -8.83 -6.72
N GLN A 121 -4.36 -8.97 -5.67
CA GLN A 121 -5.24 -10.14 -5.56
C GLN A 121 -6.18 -10.11 -6.78
N ALA A 122 -6.34 -11.27 -7.44
CA ALA A 122 -6.96 -11.32 -8.77
C ALA A 122 -8.36 -10.69 -8.84
N HIS A 123 -9.16 -10.82 -7.78
CA HIS A 123 -10.50 -10.23 -7.74
C HIS A 123 -10.51 -8.70 -7.69
N LEU A 124 -9.35 -8.06 -7.45
CA LEU A 124 -9.20 -6.61 -7.38
C LEU A 124 -8.59 -6.01 -8.66
N GLU A 125 -8.32 -6.82 -9.67
CA GLU A 125 -7.72 -6.34 -10.92
C GLU A 125 -8.51 -5.16 -11.52
N GLY A 126 -9.83 -5.28 -11.61
CA GLY A 126 -10.69 -4.23 -12.14
C GLY A 126 -10.68 -2.95 -11.29
N TRP A 127 -10.53 -3.10 -9.98
CA TRP A 127 -10.45 -1.95 -9.08
C TRP A 127 -9.16 -1.17 -9.32
N TYR A 128 -8.01 -1.86 -9.42
CA TYR A 128 -6.72 -1.20 -9.71
C TYR A 128 -6.70 -0.59 -11.11
N ALA A 129 -7.39 -1.20 -12.09
CA ALA A 129 -7.49 -0.66 -13.44
C ALA A 129 -8.07 0.77 -13.47
N ARG A 130 -8.94 1.10 -12.52
CA ARG A 130 -9.52 2.44 -12.39
C ARG A 130 -8.48 3.51 -12.07
N PHE A 131 -7.32 3.12 -11.57
CA PHE A 131 -6.20 4.02 -11.21
C PHE A 131 -5.10 4.00 -12.27
N GLY A 132 -5.36 3.41 -13.44
CA GLY A 132 -4.42 3.38 -14.55
C GLY A 132 -3.48 2.18 -14.56
N PHE A 133 -3.70 1.20 -13.69
CA PHE A 133 -2.93 -0.04 -13.71
C PHE A 133 -3.47 -1.01 -14.75
N GLU A 134 -2.58 -1.72 -15.41
CA GLU A 134 -2.91 -2.76 -16.39
C GLU A 134 -2.15 -4.04 -16.08
N ARG A 135 -2.68 -5.18 -16.49
CA ARG A 135 -2.04 -6.46 -16.28
C ARG A 135 -0.69 -6.49 -17.01
N ALA A 136 0.34 -6.96 -16.32
CA ALA A 136 1.73 -7.01 -16.82
C ALA A 136 2.25 -8.43 -17.01
N GLY A 137 1.41 -9.45 -16.80
CA GLY A 137 1.80 -10.85 -16.94
C GLY A 137 0.70 -11.81 -16.55
N ASP A 138 1.01 -13.10 -16.57
CA ASP A 138 0.06 -14.14 -16.21
C ASP A 138 -0.25 -14.13 -14.72
N GLY A 139 -1.49 -14.51 -14.36
CA GLY A 139 -1.89 -14.72 -12.98
C GLY A 139 -1.12 -15.89 -12.35
N TYR A 140 -0.97 -15.84 -11.03
CA TYR A 140 -0.27 -16.85 -10.25
C TYR A 140 -0.88 -16.97 -8.87
N ASP A 141 -0.63 -18.08 -8.18
CA ASP A 141 -0.99 -18.23 -6.78
C ASP A 141 0.15 -17.78 -5.89
N GLU A 142 -0.18 -16.99 -4.86
CA GLU A 142 0.74 -16.61 -3.81
C GLU A 142 0.10 -17.00 -2.48
N ASP A 143 0.70 -17.97 -1.80
CA ASP A 143 0.19 -18.50 -0.53
C ASP A 143 -1.29 -18.95 -0.59
N GLY A 144 -1.68 -19.52 -1.73
CA GLY A 144 -3.05 -20.00 -1.96
C GLY A 144 -4.04 -18.94 -2.40
N ILE A 145 -3.60 -17.69 -2.58
CA ILE A 145 -4.46 -16.59 -3.05
C ILE A 145 -4.07 -16.23 -4.48
N PRO A 146 -5.02 -16.26 -5.44
CA PRO A 146 -4.74 -15.85 -6.82
C PRO A 146 -4.33 -14.39 -6.90
N HIS A 147 -3.23 -14.11 -7.60
CA HIS A 147 -2.68 -12.78 -7.81
C HIS A 147 -2.44 -12.49 -9.30
N VAL A 148 -2.34 -11.21 -9.64
CA VAL A 148 -2.06 -10.71 -10.99
C VAL A 148 -0.99 -9.62 -10.88
N PRO A 149 0.13 -9.73 -11.64
CA PRO A 149 1.08 -8.62 -11.73
C PRO A 149 0.46 -7.49 -12.55
N MET A 150 0.61 -6.27 -12.08
CA MET A 150 0.08 -5.08 -12.74
C MET A 150 1.13 -3.96 -12.77
N VAL A 151 1.02 -3.07 -13.75
CA VAL A 151 1.90 -1.92 -13.91
C VAL A 151 1.07 -0.70 -14.29
N ARG A 152 1.44 0.45 -13.72
CA ARG A 152 0.96 1.75 -14.18
C ARG A 152 2.13 2.44 -14.88
N ARG A 153 2.03 2.58 -16.20
CA ARG A 153 3.10 3.16 -17.01
C ARG A 153 3.05 4.69 -16.95
N PRO A 154 4.19 5.37 -17.19
CA PRO A 154 4.21 6.81 -17.38
C PRO A 154 3.28 7.23 -18.52
N ALA A 155 2.69 8.40 -18.38
CA ALA A 155 1.82 8.97 -19.39
C ALA A 155 2.61 9.40 -20.65
#